data_8b6b8a0b0b86629eb5ebc6ab3a53bdc6
#
_entry.id   8b6b8a0b0b86629eb5ebc6ab3a53bdc6
#
_cell.length_a   1.000
_cell.length_b   1.000
_cell.length_c   1.000
_cell.angle_alpha   90.00
_cell.angle_beta   90.00
_cell.angle_gamma   90.00
#
_symmetry.space_group_name_H-M   'P 1'
#
loop_
_entity.id
_entity.type
_entity.pdbx_description
1 polymer ?
#
loop_
_entity_poly.entity_id
_entity_poly.type
_entity_poly.pdbx_seq_one_letter_code
_entity_poly.pdbx_strand_id
1 'polypeptide(L)'
;MAEERIILVTGAAGGIGRALLDTFNADGATLIAVDLAGTGVESLAAAIDPRHIGFSCDISDSDELAALFRHIDGRFSRIDVLVNNAALGPTMAATVETSIESVRRAFEVNLLAPFAMAREAARRMPRGGAIVNVASLAGVLGNPRRNAYAASKAGLISLTKSLACEWASRGIRVTAVAPGYIRTPMVAALEQAGKADLSAVRRRIPLGRMGRPDEIAAAARFLASSGARYVTGSVLAVDGGWMSFNQPGDAHAPVDGTPDAELARPQRPRAARVVLVTGGATGIGEAIARAFAALGDTVVIADRNQAGAEAVVRSLGPQHMAHAVNIASESDVVALFGAIRARFGRLDLLINNAGIADGFVPALEQDVADLQRTLDVNFVGAFTCAREAARLMSETGGVIINLGSINTFLPFAPRHAYGASKSAIDILTRCLAAELGPTGIRTATLAPGYIRTPGVAALEAAGKIDIAAIRRRTPAGELGRPEDVAAAAVFLASEDASYINGSILYVDGGWTSFGAAGEASRAQPESFSQSELAT
;
A
#
# COMPACT_ATOMS: atom_id res chain seq x y z
N MET A 1 -12.81 -24.63 9.14
CA MET A 1 -11.88 -23.83 9.97
C MET A 1 -10.83 -23.28 9.03
N ALA A 2 -10.50 -21.99 9.08
CA ALA A 2 -9.37 -21.46 8.31
C ALA A 2 -8.09 -22.19 8.78
N GLU A 3 -7.26 -22.61 7.85
CA GLU A 3 -6.01 -23.28 8.16
C GLU A 3 -5.09 -22.32 8.94
N GLU A 4 -4.54 -22.77 10.05
CA GLU A 4 -3.66 -21.97 10.91
C GLU A 4 -2.39 -21.57 10.14
N ARG A 5 -2.08 -20.26 10.08
CA ARG A 5 -0.90 -19.75 9.38
C ARG A 5 0.33 -19.79 10.28
N ILE A 6 1.47 -20.16 9.71
CA ILE A 6 2.78 -20.13 10.35
C ILE A 6 3.52 -18.87 9.87
N ILE A 7 3.83 -17.97 10.80
CA ILE A 7 4.42 -16.66 10.50
C ILE A 7 5.75 -16.49 11.21
N LEU A 8 6.80 -16.23 10.43
CA LEU A 8 8.16 -16.01 10.90
C LEU A 8 8.46 -14.51 10.92
N VAL A 9 8.85 -13.97 12.07
CA VAL A 9 9.16 -12.54 12.28
C VAL A 9 10.58 -12.41 12.83
N THR A 10 11.45 -11.67 12.13
CA THR A 10 12.80 -11.34 12.61
C THR A 10 12.83 -9.98 13.32
N GLY A 11 13.75 -9.79 14.27
CA GLY A 11 13.79 -8.57 15.10
C GLY A 11 12.54 -8.44 15.97
N ALA A 12 12.05 -9.57 16.47
CA ALA A 12 10.75 -9.73 17.11
C ALA A 12 10.64 -9.04 18.48
N ALA A 13 11.74 -8.87 19.19
CA ALA A 13 11.77 -8.21 20.50
C ALA A 13 11.78 -6.67 20.39
N GLY A 14 12.07 -6.09 19.22
CA GLY A 14 12.05 -4.66 18.97
C GLY A 14 10.64 -4.07 18.93
N GLY A 15 10.53 -2.73 18.95
CA GLY A 15 9.22 -2.06 19.01
C GLY A 15 8.27 -2.43 17.88
N ILE A 16 8.74 -2.41 16.61
CA ILE A 16 7.93 -2.84 15.45
C ILE A 16 7.73 -4.36 15.48
N GLY A 17 8.76 -5.14 15.87
CA GLY A 17 8.67 -6.58 15.96
C GLY A 17 7.59 -7.05 16.94
N ARG A 18 7.51 -6.45 18.12
CA ARG A 18 6.44 -6.75 19.09
C ARG A 18 5.06 -6.45 18.55
N ALA A 19 4.89 -5.28 17.91
CA ALA A 19 3.62 -4.93 17.29
C ALA A 19 3.22 -5.91 16.17
N LEU A 20 4.20 -6.44 15.42
CA LEU A 20 3.97 -7.51 14.44
C LEU A 20 3.48 -8.79 15.12
N LEU A 21 4.14 -9.22 16.21
CA LEU A 21 3.72 -10.41 16.96
C LEU A 21 2.29 -10.25 17.48
N ASP A 22 1.98 -9.12 18.13
CA ASP A 22 0.65 -8.85 18.70
C ASP A 22 -0.43 -8.85 17.59
N THR A 23 -0.12 -8.21 16.45
CA THR A 23 -1.05 -8.10 15.32
C THR A 23 -1.36 -9.47 14.69
N PHE A 24 -0.35 -10.30 14.45
CA PHE A 24 -0.56 -11.62 13.84
C PHE A 24 -1.11 -12.65 14.85
N ASN A 25 -0.79 -12.52 16.13
CA ASN A 25 -1.42 -13.32 17.18
C ASN A 25 -2.93 -13.06 17.25
N ALA A 26 -3.36 -11.80 17.15
CA ALA A 26 -4.78 -11.44 17.10
C ALA A 26 -5.52 -12.05 15.90
N ASP A 27 -4.82 -12.34 14.81
CA ASP A 27 -5.35 -13.07 13.65
C ASP A 27 -5.37 -14.61 13.85
N GLY A 28 -4.91 -15.11 15.00
CA GLY A 28 -4.88 -16.54 15.34
C GLY A 28 -3.74 -17.33 14.69
N ALA A 29 -2.67 -16.66 14.21
CA ALA A 29 -1.52 -17.32 13.62
C ALA A 29 -0.61 -17.96 14.68
N THR A 30 0.13 -19.01 14.32
CA THR A 30 1.27 -19.49 15.09
C THR A 30 2.53 -18.73 14.66
N LEU A 31 3.25 -18.17 15.65
CA LEU A 31 4.38 -17.28 15.44
C LEU A 31 5.71 -17.96 15.72
N ILE A 32 6.69 -17.67 14.87
CA ILE A 32 8.10 -17.95 15.10
C ILE A 32 8.79 -16.60 15.25
N ALA A 33 9.07 -16.23 16.49
CA ALA A 33 9.72 -14.97 16.83
C ALA A 33 11.24 -15.16 16.88
N VAL A 34 11.98 -14.41 16.09
CA VAL A 34 13.45 -14.52 16.00
C VAL A 34 14.08 -13.18 16.38
N ASP A 35 15.07 -13.24 17.28
CA ASP A 35 15.88 -12.08 17.64
C ASP A 35 17.26 -12.53 18.14
N LEU A 36 18.14 -11.58 18.43
CA LEU A 36 19.47 -11.87 18.97
C LEU A 36 19.39 -12.51 20.36
N ALA A 37 20.40 -13.28 20.71
CA ALA A 37 20.57 -13.81 22.05
C ALA A 37 20.58 -12.67 23.10
N GLY A 38 19.96 -12.92 24.24
CA GLY A 38 19.85 -11.94 25.33
C GLY A 38 18.66 -10.97 25.21
N THR A 39 17.89 -10.97 24.13
CA THR A 39 16.67 -10.16 23.99
C THR A 39 15.47 -10.73 24.72
N GLY A 40 15.53 -11.98 25.16
CA GLY A 40 14.44 -12.68 25.84
C GLY A 40 13.31 -13.10 24.88
N VAL A 41 13.60 -13.28 23.60
CA VAL A 41 12.62 -13.60 22.55
C VAL A 41 11.85 -14.90 22.84
N GLU A 42 12.47 -15.88 23.46
CA GLU A 42 11.84 -17.15 23.87
C GLU A 42 10.72 -16.90 24.90
N SER A 43 11.05 -16.15 25.96
CA SER A 43 10.10 -15.80 27.01
C SER A 43 9.00 -14.88 26.48
N LEU A 44 9.35 -13.97 25.57
CA LEU A 44 8.40 -13.09 24.89
C LEU A 44 7.36 -13.88 24.09
N ALA A 45 7.81 -14.80 23.25
CA ALA A 45 6.91 -15.62 22.44
C ALA A 45 5.97 -16.47 23.30
N ALA A 46 6.53 -17.16 24.31
CA ALA A 46 5.76 -17.99 25.25
C ALA A 46 4.75 -17.18 26.09
N ALA A 47 5.06 -15.92 26.41
CA ALA A 47 4.17 -15.04 27.16
C ALA A 47 2.97 -14.55 26.32
N ILE A 48 3.11 -14.47 24.99
CA ILE A 48 2.01 -14.10 24.11
C ILE A 48 1.05 -15.29 23.96
N ASP A 49 1.57 -16.46 23.58
CA ASP A 49 0.81 -17.72 23.48
C ASP A 49 1.79 -18.90 23.54
N PRO A 50 1.51 -19.97 24.33
CA PRO A 50 2.36 -21.16 24.41
C PRO A 50 2.59 -21.90 23.07
N ARG A 51 1.77 -21.67 22.05
CA ARG A 51 1.95 -22.23 20.71
C ARG A 51 3.11 -21.58 19.95
N HIS A 52 3.47 -20.35 20.31
CA HIS A 52 4.52 -19.59 19.64
C HIS A 52 5.90 -20.11 20.02
N ILE A 53 6.85 -19.89 19.11
CA ILE A 53 8.25 -20.22 19.31
C ILE A 53 9.07 -18.94 19.31
N GLY A 54 9.87 -18.75 20.38
CA GLY A 54 10.98 -17.81 20.35
C GLY A 54 12.26 -18.56 20.03
N PHE A 55 13.12 -17.98 19.21
CA PHE A 55 14.40 -18.55 18.84
C PHE A 55 15.48 -17.47 18.76
N SER A 56 16.52 -17.61 19.59
CA SER A 56 17.68 -16.72 19.54
C SER A 56 18.54 -17.04 18.32
N CYS A 57 18.79 -16.03 17.45
CA CYS A 57 19.56 -16.19 16.22
C CYS A 57 20.09 -14.83 15.72
N ASP A 58 21.40 -14.74 15.51
CA ASP A 58 21.94 -13.73 14.61
C ASP A 58 21.68 -14.17 13.16
N ILE A 59 20.68 -13.56 12.52
CA ILE A 59 20.28 -13.91 11.15
C ILE A 59 21.38 -13.69 10.10
N SER A 60 22.46 -13.00 10.45
CA SER A 60 23.63 -12.80 9.58
C SER A 60 24.69 -13.90 9.75
N ASP A 61 24.55 -14.75 10.77
CA ASP A 61 25.38 -15.94 10.96
C ASP A 61 24.76 -17.13 10.23
N SER A 62 25.53 -17.76 9.33
CA SER A 62 25.04 -18.85 8.48
C SER A 62 24.71 -20.13 9.26
N ASP A 63 25.45 -20.41 10.34
CA ASP A 63 25.29 -21.63 11.14
C ASP A 63 24.07 -21.51 12.06
N GLU A 64 23.89 -20.33 12.68
CA GLU A 64 22.70 -20.01 13.47
C GLU A 64 21.45 -19.99 12.60
N LEU A 65 21.52 -19.41 11.38
CA LEU A 65 20.44 -19.44 10.40
C LEU A 65 20.06 -20.89 10.04
N ALA A 66 21.06 -21.73 9.77
CA ALA A 66 20.82 -23.14 9.47
C ALA A 66 20.20 -23.90 10.64
N ALA A 67 20.60 -23.58 11.88
CA ALA A 67 20.02 -24.14 13.10
C ALA A 67 18.55 -23.72 13.27
N LEU A 68 18.23 -22.44 13.04
CA LEU A 68 16.85 -21.93 13.05
C LEU A 68 15.96 -22.73 12.10
N PHE A 69 16.38 -22.88 10.84
CA PHE A 69 15.54 -23.57 9.85
C PHE A 69 15.44 -25.08 10.09
N ARG A 70 16.48 -25.73 10.65
CA ARG A 70 16.36 -27.13 11.14
C ARG A 70 15.35 -27.25 12.28
N HIS A 71 15.33 -26.28 13.21
CA HIS A 71 14.35 -26.27 14.28
C HIS A 71 12.92 -26.09 13.74
N ILE A 72 12.74 -25.20 12.75
CA ILE A 72 11.45 -25.01 12.07
C ILE A 72 10.99 -26.29 11.39
N ASP A 73 11.86 -26.94 10.63
CA ASP A 73 11.56 -28.19 9.90
C ASP A 73 11.18 -29.35 10.82
N GLY A 74 11.73 -29.38 12.04
CA GLY A 74 11.38 -30.37 13.06
C GLY A 74 9.98 -30.18 13.66
N ARG A 75 9.35 -29.03 13.47
CA ARG A 75 8.09 -28.69 14.13
C ARG A 75 6.98 -28.27 13.17
N PHE A 76 7.30 -27.70 12.02
CA PHE A 76 6.36 -27.23 11.03
C PHE A 76 6.69 -27.77 9.65
N SER A 77 5.65 -28.06 8.87
CA SER A 77 5.80 -28.55 7.49
C SER A 77 5.90 -27.42 6.46
N ARG A 78 5.62 -26.18 6.87
CA ARG A 78 5.58 -24.99 5.97
C ARG A 78 5.82 -23.70 6.74
N ILE A 79 6.07 -22.65 5.97
CA ILE A 79 5.99 -21.25 6.38
C ILE A 79 4.99 -20.55 5.45
N ASP A 80 4.04 -19.80 5.98
CA ASP A 80 3.04 -19.09 5.17
C ASP A 80 3.43 -17.61 4.99
N VAL A 81 4.09 -17.01 5.99
CA VAL A 81 4.54 -15.61 5.96
C VAL A 81 5.92 -15.48 6.58
N LEU A 82 6.78 -14.67 5.93
CA LEU A 82 8.02 -14.15 6.51
C LEU A 82 7.94 -12.64 6.60
N VAL A 83 8.24 -12.07 7.77
CA VAL A 83 8.45 -10.63 7.94
C VAL A 83 9.92 -10.38 8.30
N ASN A 84 10.69 -9.88 7.34
CA ASN A 84 12.06 -9.42 7.55
C ASN A 84 12.04 -8.02 8.19
N ASN A 85 12.03 -7.99 9.52
CA ASN A 85 11.99 -6.74 10.30
C ASN A 85 13.32 -6.44 10.99
N ALA A 86 14.14 -7.44 11.33
CA ALA A 86 15.46 -7.22 11.92
C ALA A 86 16.32 -6.28 11.07
N ALA A 87 16.95 -5.32 11.71
CA ALA A 87 17.84 -4.37 11.03
C ALA A 87 18.84 -3.73 11.99
N LEU A 88 20.02 -3.44 11.48
CA LEU A 88 20.98 -2.56 12.12
C LEU A 88 20.65 -1.10 11.74
N GLY A 89 20.51 -0.24 12.74
CA GLY A 89 20.22 1.19 12.54
C GLY A 89 21.42 1.99 11.98
N PRO A 90 21.22 3.26 11.63
CA PRO A 90 22.28 4.11 11.11
C PRO A 90 23.29 4.48 12.21
N THR A 91 24.57 4.55 11.88
CA THR A 91 25.64 4.97 12.79
C THR A 91 25.63 6.47 13.09
N MET A 92 24.96 7.28 12.26
CA MET A 92 24.95 8.75 12.28
C MET A 92 26.34 9.39 12.13
N ALA A 93 27.35 8.63 11.71
CA ALA A 93 28.69 9.13 11.46
C ALA A 93 28.80 9.89 10.12
N ALA A 94 29.70 10.87 10.05
CA ALA A 94 30.03 11.52 8.79
C ALA A 94 30.66 10.51 7.81
N THR A 95 30.53 10.74 6.49
CA THR A 95 31.05 9.83 5.48
C THR A 95 32.54 9.54 5.66
N VAL A 96 33.32 10.57 5.95
CA VAL A 96 34.78 10.47 6.14
C VAL A 96 35.19 9.74 7.44
N GLU A 97 34.25 9.58 8.38
CA GLU A 97 34.43 8.89 9.66
C GLU A 97 33.85 7.47 9.64
N THR A 98 33.12 7.12 8.58
CA THR A 98 32.44 5.82 8.49
C THR A 98 33.44 4.73 8.10
N SER A 99 33.66 3.75 8.97
CA SER A 99 34.52 2.61 8.67
C SER A 99 33.90 1.68 7.63
N ILE A 100 34.75 1.07 6.79
CA ILE A 100 34.30 0.07 5.80
C ILE A 100 33.68 -1.16 6.49
N GLU A 101 34.14 -1.52 7.68
CA GLU A 101 33.58 -2.60 8.48
C GLU A 101 32.12 -2.31 8.86
N SER A 102 31.83 -1.08 9.32
CA SER A 102 30.44 -0.70 9.63
C SER A 102 29.53 -0.70 8.40
N VAL A 103 30.08 -0.34 7.22
CA VAL A 103 29.35 -0.44 5.95
C VAL A 103 29.04 -1.91 5.63
N ARG A 104 30.05 -2.80 5.70
CA ARG A 104 29.86 -4.24 5.46
C ARG A 104 28.82 -4.83 6.41
N ARG A 105 28.92 -4.53 7.71
CA ARG A 105 27.97 -5.03 8.72
C ARG A 105 26.54 -4.57 8.45
N ALA A 106 26.36 -3.31 8.02
CA ALA A 106 25.02 -2.83 7.63
C ALA A 106 24.43 -3.61 6.45
N PHE A 107 25.25 -3.96 5.44
CA PHE A 107 24.80 -4.77 4.30
C PHE A 107 24.55 -6.23 4.69
N GLU A 108 25.39 -6.82 5.54
CA GLU A 108 25.20 -8.18 6.06
C GLU A 108 23.84 -8.31 6.74
N VAL A 109 23.54 -7.43 7.70
CA VAL A 109 22.31 -7.52 8.49
C VAL A 109 21.07 -7.03 7.72
N ASN A 110 21.18 -5.92 6.96
CA ASN A 110 20.01 -5.27 6.37
C ASN A 110 19.67 -5.75 4.96
N LEU A 111 20.56 -6.49 4.29
CA LEU A 111 20.35 -6.94 2.91
C LEU A 111 20.64 -8.43 2.73
N LEU A 112 21.83 -8.91 3.11
CA LEU A 112 22.21 -10.31 2.86
C LEU A 112 21.43 -11.28 3.76
N ALA A 113 21.26 -10.96 5.04
CA ALA A 113 20.46 -11.76 5.96
C ALA A 113 18.98 -11.84 5.55
N PRO A 114 18.26 -10.74 5.23
CA PRO A 114 16.93 -10.79 4.63
C PRO A 114 16.83 -11.62 3.36
N PHE A 115 17.85 -11.58 2.49
CA PHE A 115 17.90 -12.47 1.32
C PHE A 115 17.98 -13.93 1.72
N ALA A 116 18.89 -14.29 2.64
CA ALA A 116 19.07 -15.66 3.10
C ALA A 116 17.79 -16.18 3.79
N MET A 117 17.17 -15.36 4.66
CA MET A 117 15.88 -15.66 5.29
C MET A 117 14.78 -15.89 4.25
N ALA A 118 14.68 -14.99 3.25
CA ALA A 118 13.68 -15.08 2.19
C ALA A 118 13.86 -16.37 1.37
N ARG A 119 15.11 -16.71 1.01
CA ARG A 119 15.45 -17.93 0.26
C ARG A 119 15.04 -19.20 1.02
N GLU A 120 15.38 -19.28 2.30
CA GLU A 120 15.06 -20.45 3.13
C GLU A 120 13.55 -20.54 3.41
N ALA A 121 12.87 -19.41 3.66
CA ALA A 121 11.42 -19.38 3.81
C ALA A 121 10.71 -19.81 2.51
N ALA A 122 11.14 -19.28 1.36
CA ALA A 122 10.54 -19.61 0.07
C ALA A 122 10.64 -21.11 -0.29
N ARG A 123 11.68 -21.82 0.16
CA ARG A 123 11.79 -23.30 0.04
C ARG A 123 10.67 -24.02 0.79
N ARG A 124 10.14 -23.41 1.85
CA ARG A 124 9.09 -23.90 2.75
C ARG A 124 7.71 -23.32 2.47
N MET A 125 7.54 -22.65 1.33
CA MET A 125 6.27 -22.10 0.84
C MET A 125 5.81 -22.88 -0.41
N PRO A 126 5.26 -24.10 -0.25
CA PRO A 126 5.06 -25.04 -1.37
C PRO A 126 3.94 -24.61 -2.32
N ARG A 127 2.99 -23.81 -1.86
CA ARG A 127 1.81 -23.38 -2.64
C ARG A 127 1.51 -21.90 -2.47
N GLY A 128 2.55 -21.07 -2.51
CA GLY A 128 2.41 -19.65 -2.29
C GLY A 128 2.69 -19.24 -0.84
N GLY A 129 2.76 -17.94 -0.64
CA GLY A 129 3.07 -17.33 0.64
C GLY A 129 3.30 -15.85 0.49
N ALA A 130 3.69 -15.20 1.58
CA ALA A 130 4.01 -13.79 1.54
C ALA A 130 5.33 -13.48 2.28
N ILE A 131 6.17 -12.67 1.66
CA ILE A 131 7.38 -12.13 2.27
C ILE A 131 7.22 -10.62 2.33
N VAL A 132 7.30 -10.05 3.53
CA VAL A 132 7.21 -8.62 3.76
C VAL A 132 8.54 -8.13 4.32
N ASN A 133 9.22 -7.27 3.57
CA ASN A 133 10.47 -6.66 4.00
C ASN A 133 10.20 -5.31 4.65
N VAL A 134 10.69 -5.08 5.85
CA VAL A 134 10.67 -3.77 6.50
C VAL A 134 11.86 -2.97 6.00
N ALA A 135 11.61 -2.16 4.96
CA ALA A 135 12.59 -1.23 4.39
C ALA A 135 12.72 0.06 5.23
N SER A 136 12.73 1.21 4.60
CA SER A 136 12.71 2.53 5.23
C SER A 136 12.49 3.60 4.16
N LEU A 137 11.94 4.75 4.54
CA LEU A 137 11.98 5.93 3.66
C LEU A 137 13.43 6.37 3.33
N ALA A 138 14.41 6.03 4.18
CA ALA A 138 15.82 6.28 3.89
C ALA A 138 16.35 5.45 2.69
N GLY A 139 15.67 4.37 2.32
CA GLY A 139 15.96 3.63 1.08
C GLY A 139 15.41 4.31 -0.19
N VAL A 140 14.60 5.36 -0.04
CA VAL A 140 13.99 6.12 -1.13
C VAL A 140 14.59 7.54 -1.22
N LEU A 141 14.82 8.17 -0.06
CA LEU A 141 15.34 9.53 0.04
C LEU A 141 16.76 9.51 0.62
N GLY A 142 17.64 10.35 0.09
CA GLY A 142 18.97 10.58 0.67
C GLY A 142 18.86 11.26 2.04
N ASN A 143 19.57 10.72 3.02
CA ASN A 143 19.67 11.30 4.36
C ASN A 143 21.14 11.42 4.76
N PRO A 144 21.64 12.60 5.12
CA PRO A 144 23.02 12.77 5.58
C PRO A 144 23.34 11.87 6.78
N ARG A 145 24.57 11.38 6.85
CA ARG A 145 25.10 10.54 7.93
C ARG A 145 24.39 9.18 8.11
N ARG A 146 23.65 8.71 7.10
CA ARG A 146 22.95 7.41 7.08
C ARG A 146 23.39 6.54 5.91
N ASN A 147 24.58 6.78 5.35
CA ASN A 147 25.02 6.26 4.05
C ASN A 147 24.85 4.74 3.91
N ALA A 148 25.47 3.96 4.81
CA ALA A 148 25.39 2.50 4.76
C ALA A 148 23.97 1.98 5.00
N TYR A 149 23.26 2.55 5.97
CA TYR A 149 21.87 2.20 6.26
C TYR A 149 20.95 2.50 5.07
N ALA A 150 21.03 3.72 4.53
CA ALA A 150 20.18 4.12 3.40
C ALA A 150 20.46 3.25 2.17
N ALA A 151 21.73 3.03 1.84
CA ALA A 151 22.12 2.19 0.72
C ALA A 151 21.66 0.72 0.89
N SER A 152 21.79 0.14 2.10
CA SER A 152 21.30 -1.22 2.37
C SER A 152 19.78 -1.35 2.26
N LYS A 153 19.02 -0.33 2.72
CA LYS A 153 17.56 -0.30 2.61
C LYS A 153 17.09 -0.06 1.17
N ALA A 154 17.83 0.72 0.37
CA ALA A 154 17.59 0.84 -1.07
C ALA A 154 17.87 -0.49 -1.80
N GLY A 155 18.94 -1.19 -1.42
CA GLY A 155 19.23 -2.55 -1.88
C GLY A 155 18.10 -3.54 -1.55
N LEU A 156 17.54 -3.46 -0.35
CA LEU A 156 16.42 -4.31 0.07
C LEU A 156 15.14 -4.02 -0.73
N ILE A 157 14.87 -2.76 -1.10
CA ILE A 157 13.78 -2.38 -2.00
C ILE A 157 13.97 -3.00 -3.38
N SER A 158 15.18 -2.91 -3.94
CA SER A 158 15.50 -3.54 -5.23
C SER A 158 15.39 -5.06 -5.18
N LEU A 159 15.92 -5.68 -4.13
CA LEU A 159 15.81 -7.12 -3.88
C LEU A 159 14.34 -7.57 -3.78
N THR A 160 13.50 -6.80 -3.10
CA THR A 160 12.05 -7.06 -3.01
C THR A 160 11.42 -7.19 -4.39
N LYS A 161 11.73 -6.26 -5.30
CA LYS A 161 11.21 -6.28 -6.68
C LYS A 161 11.72 -7.47 -7.47
N SER A 162 13.00 -7.80 -7.35
CA SER A 162 13.62 -8.93 -8.05
C SER A 162 13.02 -10.26 -7.62
N LEU A 163 12.92 -10.50 -6.30
CA LEU A 163 12.31 -11.71 -5.75
C LEU A 163 10.81 -11.81 -6.05
N ALA A 164 10.10 -10.68 -6.07
CA ALA A 164 8.70 -10.65 -6.47
C ALA A 164 8.50 -11.16 -7.89
N CYS A 165 9.35 -10.73 -8.84
CA CYS A 165 9.30 -11.20 -10.22
C CYS A 165 9.64 -12.68 -10.34
N GLU A 166 10.70 -13.14 -9.64
CA GLU A 166 11.18 -14.50 -9.74
C GLU A 166 10.20 -15.53 -9.15
N TRP A 167 9.57 -15.19 -8.01
CA TRP A 167 8.78 -16.15 -7.25
C TRP A 167 7.25 -16.01 -7.44
N ALA A 168 6.79 -15.00 -8.20
CA ALA A 168 5.36 -14.82 -8.47
C ALA A 168 4.71 -16.06 -9.11
N SER A 169 5.43 -16.73 -10.04
CA SER A 169 4.95 -17.97 -10.69
C SER A 169 4.79 -19.14 -9.72
N ARG A 170 5.40 -19.05 -8.54
CA ARG A 170 5.24 -20.02 -7.42
C ARG A 170 4.12 -19.60 -6.46
N GLY A 171 3.40 -18.51 -6.75
CA GLY A 171 2.40 -17.94 -5.86
C GLY A 171 2.98 -17.25 -4.62
N ILE A 172 4.29 -16.96 -4.58
CA ILE A 172 4.94 -16.26 -3.47
C ILE A 172 5.00 -14.77 -3.81
N ARG A 173 4.36 -13.95 -2.98
CA ARG A 173 4.40 -12.50 -3.09
C ARG A 173 5.53 -11.95 -2.22
N VAL A 174 6.27 -10.98 -2.75
CA VAL A 174 7.31 -10.28 -2.02
C VAL A 174 7.04 -8.80 -2.09
N THR A 175 6.89 -8.15 -0.95
CA THR A 175 6.53 -6.73 -0.83
C THR A 175 7.42 -6.05 0.21
N ALA A 176 7.42 -4.73 0.23
CA ALA A 176 8.08 -3.97 1.28
C ALA A 176 7.15 -2.94 1.91
N VAL A 177 7.29 -2.74 3.22
CA VAL A 177 6.83 -1.55 3.93
C VAL A 177 8.03 -0.63 4.10
N ALA A 178 7.86 0.66 3.81
CA ALA A 178 8.88 1.69 4.02
C ALA A 178 8.42 2.65 5.13
N PRO A 179 8.77 2.37 6.40
CA PRO A 179 8.42 3.24 7.52
C PRO A 179 9.07 4.61 7.42
N GLY A 180 8.33 5.65 7.82
CA GLY A 180 8.86 6.95 8.14
C GLY A 180 9.47 6.99 9.54
N TYR A 181 9.21 8.08 10.25
CA TYR A 181 9.61 8.22 11.65
C TYR A 181 8.59 7.55 12.56
N ILE A 182 9.00 6.46 13.20
CA ILE A 182 8.16 5.63 14.07
C ILE A 182 8.60 5.77 15.52
N ARG A 183 7.66 6.04 16.41
CA ARG A 183 7.91 6.16 17.84
C ARG A 183 8.08 4.78 18.47
N THR A 184 9.28 4.25 18.38
CA THR A 184 9.68 3.03 19.09
C THR A 184 10.19 3.38 20.50
N PRO A 185 10.29 2.41 21.44
CA PRO A 185 10.91 2.64 22.74
C PRO A 185 12.32 3.22 22.65
N MET A 186 13.13 2.79 21.67
CA MET A 186 14.46 3.32 21.41
C MET A 186 14.42 4.82 21.04
N VAL A 187 13.50 5.21 20.16
CA VAL A 187 13.34 6.62 19.73
C VAL A 187 12.85 7.47 20.89
N ALA A 188 11.91 6.96 21.70
CA ALA A 188 11.45 7.63 22.92
C ALA A 188 12.58 7.86 23.92
N ALA A 189 13.45 6.88 24.11
CA ALA A 189 14.63 7.00 25.00
C ALA A 189 15.64 8.06 24.49
N LEU A 190 15.83 8.18 23.16
CA LEU A 190 16.69 9.23 22.57
C LEU A 190 16.12 10.63 22.79
N GLU A 191 14.80 10.80 22.68
CA GLU A 191 14.12 12.06 22.99
C GLU A 191 14.28 12.45 24.47
N GLN A 192 13.97 11.52 25.39
CA GLN A 192 14.11 11.72 26.83
C GLN A 192 15.56 12.05 27.24
N ALA A 193 16.54 11.49 26.54
CA ALA A 193 17.95 11.79 26.76
C ALA A 193 18.44 13.11 26.11
N GLY A 194 17.54 13.87 25.45
CA GLY A 194 17.88 15.10 24.72
C GLY A 194 18.78 14.88 23.50
N LYS A 195 18.88 13.65 22.99
CA LYS A 195 19.74 13.27 21.87
C LYS A 195 19.07 13.41 20.50
N ALA A 196 17.76 13.66 20.46
CA ALA A 196 16.98 13.85 19.24
C ALA A 196 15.93 14.96 19.46
N ASP A 197 15.90 15.93 18.56
CA ASP A 197 14.78 16.90 18.49
C ASP A 197 13.66 16.30 17.63
N LEU A 198 12.73 15.63 18.29
CA LEU A 198 11.58 15.04 17.61
C LEU A 198 10.48 16.07 17.30
N SER A 199 10.55 17.27 17.86
CA SER A 199 9.59 18.34 17.55
C SER A 199 9.77 18.82 16.10
N ALA A 200 11.01 19.00 15.65
CA ALA A 200 11.31 19.30 14.25
C ALA A 200 10.85 18.18 13.30
N VAL A 201 11.02 16.92 13.73
CA VAL A 201 10.52 15.77 12.95
C VAL A 201 8.99 15.84 12.81
N ARG A 202 8.26 16.09 13.90
CA ARG A 202 6.78 16.16 13.87
C ARG A 202 6.29 17.31 12.99
N ARG A 203 6.91 18.49 13.09
CA ARG A 203 6.55 19.65 12.24
C ARG A 203 6.76 19.37 10.75
N ARG A 204 7.72 18.52 10.39
CA ARG A 204 8.00 18.13 9.00
C ARG A 204 6.99 17.12 8.45
N ILE A 205 6.25 16.41 9.31
CA ILE A 205 5.26 15.40 8.92
C ILE A 205 3.89 16.07 8.74
N PRO A 206 3.24 15.98 7.56
CA PRO A 206 1.91 16.55 7.34
C PRO A 206 0.84 16.14 8.35
N LEU A 207 0.89 14.89 8.86
CA LEU A 207 -0.01 14.43 9.93
C LEU A 207 0.36 14.94 11.33
N GLY A 208 1.41 15.75 11.48
CA GLY A 208 1.83 16.40 12.73
C GLY A 208 2.31 15.48 13.84
N ARG A 209 2.48 14.19 13.59
CA ARG A 209 2.88 13.17 14.57
C ARG A 209 3.81 12.15 13.96
N MET A 210 4.50 11.43 14.80
CA MET A 210 5.22 10.22 14.42
C MET A 210 4.24 9.05 14.26
N GLY A 211 4.67 8.03 13.51
CA GLY A 211 3.94 6.77 13.40
C GLY A 211 4.09 5.90 14.64
N ARG A 212 3.15 5.01 14.84
CA ARG A 212 3.19 3.98 15.86
C ARG A 212 3.68 2.65 15.27
N PRO A 213 4.32 1.78 16.07
CA PRO A 213 4.71 0.44 15.61
C PRO A 213 3.54 -0.40 15.07
N ASP A 214 2.35 -0.28 15.66
CA ASP A 214 1.14 -1.00 15.23
C ASP A 214 0.66 -0.58 13.84
N GLU A 215 0.91 0.65 13.40
CA GLU A 215 0.59 1.11 12.03
C GLU A 215 1.49 0.44 10.98
N ILE A 216 2.74 0.15 11.34
CA ILE A 216 3.63 -0.64 10.48
C ILE A 216 3.20 -2.10 10.45
N ALA A 217 2.83 -2.66 11.61
CA ALA A 217 2.34 -4.02 11.71
C ALA A 217 1.04 -4.22 10.92
N ALA A 218 0.12 -3.25 10.96
CA ALA A 218 -1.13 -3.27 10.19
C ALA A 218 -0.88 -3.28 8.68
N ALA A 219 0.06 -2.46 8.20
CA ALA A 219 0.47 -2.46 6.79
C ALA A 219 1.10 -3.81 6.38
N ALA A 220 1.98 -4.37 7.21
CA ALA A 220 2.58 -5.67 6.97
C ALA A 220 1.52 -6.80 6.97
N ARG A 221 0.56 -6.75 7.89
CA ARG A 221 -0.58 -7.68 7.95
C ARG A 221 -1.40 -7.66 6.67
N PHE A 222 -1.76 -6.46 6.17
CA PHE A 222 -2.46 -6.33 4.90
C PHE A 222 -1.66 -6.95 3.76
N LEU A 223 -0.39 -6.58 3.60
CA LEU A 223 0.48 -7.10 2.54
C LEU A 223 0.67 -8.62 2.62
N ALA A 224 0.62 -9.21 3.82
CA ALA A 224 0.69 -10.66 4.05
C ALA A 224 -0.67 -11.37 3.89
N SER A 225 -1.77 -10.64 3.73
CA SER A 225 -3.13 -11.21 3.66
C SER A 225 -3.53 -11.63 2.24
N SER A 226 -4.63 -12.36 2.13
CA SER A 226 -5.28 -12.68 0.85
C SER A 226 -5.86 -11.45 0.16
N GLY A 227 -6.19 -10.39 0.91
CA GLY A 227 -6.63 -9.10 0.35
C GLY A 227 -5.55 -8.40 -0.49
N ALA A 228 -4.28 -8.78 -0.31
CA ALA A 228 -3.16 -8.29 -1.11
C ALA A 228 -2.69 -9.31 -2.18
N ARG A 229 -3.54 -10.27 -2.60
CA ARG A 229 -3.12 -11.36 -3.49
C ARG A 229 -2.53 -10.87 -4.82
N TYR A 230 -2.94 -9.74 -5.33
CA TYR A 230 -2.43 -9.13 -6.56
C TYR A 230 -1.40 -8.02 -6.32
N VAL A 231 -0.91 -7.88 -5.07
CA VAL A 231 0.15 -6.94 -4.67
C VAL A 231 1.46 -7.71 -4.51
N THR A 232 2.40 -7.53 -5.44
CA THR A 232 3.77 -8.07 -5.34
C THR A 232 4.75 -7.09 -5.96
N GLY A 233 5.98 -7.00 -5.43
CA GLY A 233 7.00 -6.03 -5.83
C GLY A 233 6.70 -4.58 -5.42
N SER A 234 5.57 -4.33 -4.79
CA SER A 234 5.16 -3.00 -4.33
C SER A 234 5.91 -2.59 -3.05
N VAL A 235 6.21 -1.29 -2.94
CA VAL A 235 6.81 -0.68 -1.75
C VAL A 235 5.82 0.33 -1.20
N LEU A 236 5.23 0.02 -0.05
CA LEU A 236 4.23 0.87 0.60
C LEU A 236 4.89 1.78 1.64
N ALA A 237 4.92 3.08 1.38
CA ALA A 237 5.36 4.05 2.36
C ALA A 237 4.31 4.24 3.46
N VAL A 238 4.77 4.20 4.73
CA VAL A 238 3.95 4.40 5.93
C VAL A 238 4.65 5.48 6.76
N ASP A 239 4.48 6.75 6.36
CA ASP A 239 5.36 7.84 6.74
C ASP A 239 4.63 9.15 7.15
N GLY A 240 3.31 9.12 7.24
CA GLY A 240 2.51 10.28 7.63
C GLY A 240 2.52 11.43 6.60
N GLY A 241 2.99 11.16 5.39
CA GLY A 241 3.15 12.17 4.34
C GLY A 241 4.54 12.80 4.27
N TRP A 242 5.53 12.27 5.00
CA TRP A 242 6.91 12.79 4.97
C TRP A 242 7.45 12.97 3.54
N MET A 243 7.25 11.95 2.69
CA MET A 243 7.71 11.99 1.30
C MET A 243 6.87 12.93 0.41
N SER A 244 5.73 13.38 0.86
CA SER A 244 4.82 14.26 0.13
C SER A 244 5.12 15.75 0.37
N PHE A 245 5.83 16.07 1.47
CA PHE A 245 6.17 17.45 1.82
C PHE A 245 7.60 17.78 1.38
N ASN A 246 7.73 18.70 0.43
CA ASN A 246 9.02 19.14 -0.12
C ASN A 246 9.12 20.67 -0.19
N GLN A 247 8.86 21.32 0.94
CA GLN A 247 8.92 22.78 1.07
C GLN A 247 9.84 23.17 2.24
N PRO A 248 10.45 24.37 2.22
CA PRO A 248 11.10 24.92 3.41
C PRO A 248 10.05 25.23 4.49
N GLY A 249 10.43 25.05 5.75
CA GLY A 249 9.53 25.31 6.88
C GLY A 249 8.75 24.07 7.36
N ASP A 250 7.70 24.34 8.09
CA ASP A 250 6.92 23.32 8.78
C ASP A 250 5.71 22.88 7.92
N ALA A 251 5.49 21.56 7.86
CA ALA A 251 4.31 20.98 7.21
C ALA A 251 3.08 21.06 8.12
N HIS A 252 3.30 21.08 9.43
CA HIS A 252 2.26 21.08 10.45
C HIS A 252 2.61 22.10 11.54
N ALA A 253 1.65 22.86 12.01
CA ALA A 253 1.82 23.73 13.18
C ALA A 253 2.32 22.91 14.39
N PRO A 254 3.04 23.50 15.34
CA PRO A 254 3.41 22.81 16.56
C PRO A 254 2.19 22.16 17.21
N VAL A 255 2.28 20.85 17.45
CA VAL A 255 1.23 20.13 18.17
C VAL A 255 1.56 20.22 19.65
N ASP A 256 0.77 21.01 20.39
CA ASP A 256 0.83 21.02 21.83
C ASP A 256 0.27 19.70 22.36
N GLY A 257 1.10 18.86 22.87
CA GLY A 257 0.68 17.60 23.45
C GLY A 257 1.85 16.73 23.89
N THR A 258 1.63 15.98 24.95
CA THR A 258 2.59 14.99 25.41
C THR A 258 2.77 13.88 24.37
N PRO A 259 3.98 13.35 24.24
CA PRO A 259 4.27 12.20 23.38
C PRO A 259 3.30 11.00 23.53
N ASP A 260 2.66 10.88 24.68
CA ASP A 260 1.72 9.79 24.98
C ASP A 260 0.41 9.87 24.19
N ALA A 261 -0.04 11.07 23.78
CA ALA A 261 -1.19 11.23 22.89
C ALA A 261 -0.95 10.63 21.49
N GLU A 262 0.31 10.54 21.05
CA GLU A 262 0.68 9.89 19.79
C GLU A 262 0.55 8.35 19.86
N LEU A 263 0.56 7.78 21.07
CA LEU A 263 0.58 6.34 21.30
C LEU A 263 -0.84 5.74 21.42
N ALA A 264 -1.85 6.58 21.66
CA ALA A 264 -3.22 6.10 21.82
C ALA A 264 -3.82 5.75 20.45
N ARG A 265 -4.05 4.47 20.20
CA ARG A 265 -4.89 4.03 19.09
C ARG A 265 -6.32 4.52 19.37
N PRO A 266 -6.94 5.35 18.50
CA PRO A 266 -8.32 5.76 18.71
C PRO A 266 -9.21 4.52 18.72
N GLN A 267 -9.71 4.13 19.89
CA GLN A 267 -10.77 3.11 19.99
C GLN A 267 -12.09 3.78 19.65
N ARG A 268 -12.33 4.02 18.36
CA ARG A 268 -13.66 4.43 17.91
C ARG A 268 -14.41 3.19 17.45
N PRO A 269 -15.62 2.93 18.00
CA PRO A 269 -16.52 1.97 17.37
C PRO A 269 -16.69 2.39 15.91
N ARG A 270 -16.57 1.46 14.99
CA ARG A 270 -16.72 1.78 13.57
C ARG A 270 -18.18 2.21 13.31
N ALA A 271 -18.44 3.51 13.31
CA ALA A 271 -19.69 4.04 12.81
C ALA A 271 -19.74 3.85 11.29
N ALA A 272 -20.94 3.63 10.75
CA ALA A 272 -21.16 3.59 9.31
C ALA A 272 -20.69 4.89 8.68
N ARG A 273 -19.83 4.79 7.67
CA ARG A 273 -19.27 5.92 6.94
C ARG A 273 -20.13 6.25 5.72
N VAL A 274 -20.07 7.49 5.25
CA VAL A 274 -20.57 7.88 3.93
C VAL A 274 -19.42 7.85 2.94
N VAL A 275 -19.53 7.00 1.93
CA VAL A 275 -18.49 6.71 0.93
C VAL A 275 -18.99 7.14 -0.44
N LEU A 276 -18.29 8.06 -1.08
CA LEU A 276 -18.55 8.46 -2.47
C LEU A 276 -17.61 7.69 -3.41
N VAL A 277 -18.16 7.00 -4.39
CA VAL A 277 -17.41 6.33 -5.46
C VAL A 277 -17.80 6.94 -6.80
N THR A 278 -16.87 7.62 -7.47
CA THR A 278 -17.07 8.11 -8.83
C THR A 278 -16.78 7.00 -9.85
N GLY A 279 -17.57 6.91 -10.94
CA GLY A 279 -17.47 5.80 -11.90
C GLY A 279 -17.82 4.45 -11.26
N GLY A 280 -18.81 4.44 -10.38
CA GLY A 280 -19.19 3.28 -9.57
C GLY A 280 -20.23 2.35 -10.19
N ALA A 281 -20.66 2.60 -11.43
CA ALA A 281 -21.68 1.80 -12.09
C ALA A 281 -21.15 0.45 -12.62
N THR A 282 -19.84 0.30 -12.83
CA THR A 282 -19.24 -0.92 -13.41
C THR A 282 -17.81 -1.15 -12.93
N GLY A 283 -17.32 -2.37 -13.11
CA GLY A 283 -15.90 -2.72 -13.02
C GLY A 283 -15.29 -2.46 -11.64
N ILE A 284 -14.14 -1.76 -11.61
CA ILE A 284 -13.41 -1.49 -10.36
C ILE A 284 -14.27 -0.66 -9.39
N GLY A 285 -14.93 0.40 -9.89
CA GLY A 285 -15.76 1.27 -9.06
C GLY A 285 -16.93 0.53 -8.42
N GLU A 286 -17.60 -0.33 -9.17
CA GLU A 286 -18.67 -1.18 -8.65
C GLU A 286 -18.16 -2.15 -7.57
N ALA A 287 -17.04 -2.84 -7.81
CA ALA A 287 -16.45 -3.74 -6.83
C ALA A 287 -16.07 -3.01 -5.53
N ILE A 288 -15.52 -1.80 -5.63
CA ILE A 288 -15.22 -0.94 -4.49
C ILE A 288 -16.51 -0.57 -3.74
N ALA A 289 -17.55 -0.12 -4.46
CA ALA A 289 -18.84 0.23 -3.86
C ALA A 289 -19.46 -0.95 -3.09
N ARG A 290 -19.45 -2.13 -3.69
CA ARG A 290 -19.94 -3.36 -3.06
C ARG A 290 -19.14 -3.75 -1.82
N ALA A 291 -17.82 -3.62 -1.87
CA ALA A 291 -16.95 -3.94 -0.74
C ALA A 291 -17.24 -3.03 0.47
N PHE A 292 -17.42 -1.71 0.27
CA PHE A 292 -17.77 -0.80 1.35
C PHE A 292 -19.20 -1.03 1.88
N ALA A 293 -20.15 -1.30 1.00
CA ALA A 293 -21.52 -1.64 1.41
C ALA A 293 -21.56 -2.91 2.26
N ALA A 294 -20.80 -3.95 1.92
CA ALA A 294 -20.66 -5.18 2.69
C ALA A 294 -20.07 -4.97 4.09
N LEU A 295 -19.32 -3.89 4.28
CA LEU A 295 -18.80 -3.46 5.57
C LEU A 295 -19.80 -2.63 6.40
N GLY A 296 -21.02 -2.39 5.89
CA GLY A 296 -22.04 -1.59 6.53
C GLY A 296 -21.92 -0.08 6.29
N ASP A 297 -21.06 0.35 5.37
CA ASP A 297 -20.94 1.76 5.00
C ASP A 297 -22.10 2.17 4.07
N THR A 298 -22.54 3.44 4.13
CA THR A 298 -23.48 4.01 3.17
C THR A 298 -22.72 4.48 1.94
N VAL A 299 -23.07 3.98 0.75
CA VAL A 299 -22.36 4.26 -0.48
C VAL A 299 -23.18 5.19 -1.38
N VAL A 300 -22.52 6.22 -1.90
CA VAL A 300 -23.00 7.08 -2.97
C VAL A 300 -22.28 6.70 -4.26
N ILE A 301 -23.00 6.25 -5.25
CA ILE A 301 -22.49 5.89 -6.58
C ILE A 301 -22.76 7.06 -7.52
N ALA A 302 -21.69 7.72 -7.96
CA ALA A 302 -21.73 8.84 -8.89
C ALA A 302 -21.19 8.39 -10.25
N ASP A 303 -22.04 8.39 -11.29
CA ASP A 303 -21.67 7.92 -12.62
C ASP A 303 -22.45 8.68 -13.70
N ARG A 304 -21.91 8.74 -14.93
CA ARG A 304 -22.67 9.24 -16.10
C ARG A 304 -23.78 8.26 -16.49
N ASN A 305 -23.55 6.97 -16.29
CA ASN A 305 -24.53 5.92 -16.49
C ASN A 305 -25.48 5.83 -15.28
N GLN A 306 -26.49 6.70 -15.27
CA GLN A 306 -27.47 6.73 -14.18
C GLN A 306 -28.16 5.36 -13.99
N ALA A 307 -28.60 4.73 -15.08
CA ALA A 307 -29.30 3.44 -15.00
C ALA A 307 -28.42 2.33 -14.39
N GLY A 308 -27.12 2.30 -14.74
CA GLY A 308 -26.14 1.40 -14.15
C GLY A 308 -25.94 1.68 -12.66
N ALA A 309 -25.73 2.95 -12.28
CA ALA A 309 -25.57 3.35 -10.89
C ALA A 309 -26.81 2.98 -10.05
N GLU A 310 -28.00 3.22 -10.55
CA GLU A 310 -29.27 2.82 -9.90
C GLU A 310 -29.41 1.30 -9.79
N ALA A 311 -28.99 0.54 -10.80
CA ALA A 311 -29.02 -0.92 -10.73
C ALA A 311 -28.13 -1.46 -9.61
N VAL A 312 -26.91 -0.93 -9.48
CA VAL A 312 -26.01 -1.29 -8.38
C VAL A 312 -26.62 -0.90 -7.04
N VAL A 313 -27.12 0.34 -6.87
CA VAL A 313 -27.76 0.79 -5.62
C VAL A 313 -28.95 -0.07 -5.25
N ARG A 314 -29.83 -0.42 -6.21
CA ARG A 314 -30.96 -1.32 -5.95
C ARG A 314 -30.50 -2.68 -5.40
N SER A 315 -29.38 -3.20 -5.88
CA SER A 315 -28.84 -4.48 -5.38
C SER A 315 -28.21 -4.37 -4.00
N LEU A 316 -27.78 -3.17 -3.58
CA LEU A 316 -27.14 -2.93 -2.29
C LEU A 316 -28.15 -2.59 -1.18
N GLY A 317 -29.27 -1.93 -1.51
CA GLY A 317 -30.32 -1.58 -0.55
C GLY A 317 -30.65 -0.07 -0.53
N PRO A 318 -31.75 0.32 0.16
CA PRO A 318 -32.33 1.66 0.06
C PRO A 318 -31.52 2.76 0.78
N GLN A 319 -30.58 2.40 1.65
CA GLN A 319 -29.73 3.36 2.36
C GLN A 319 -28.70 4.02 1.46
N HIS A 320 -28.37 3.40 0.32
CA HIS A 320 -27.40 3.90 -0.65
C HIS A 320 -28.00 4.94 -1.59
N MET A 321 -27.17 5.63 -2.37
CA MET A 321 -27.60 6.68 -3.28
C MET A 321 -26.92 6.53 -4.64
N ALA A 322 -27.69 6.64 -5.73
CA ALA A 322 -27.17 6.85 -7.08
C ALA A 322 -27.32 8.32 -7.46
N HIS A 323 -26.35 8.88 -8.15
CA HIS A 323 -26.38 10.25 -8.65
C HIS A 323 -25.73 10.32 -10.04
N ALA A 324 -26.47 10.84 -11.02
CA ALA A 324 -25.92 11.08 -12.36
C ALA A 324 -24.98 12.30 -12.31
N VAL A 325 -23.77 12.14 -12.80
CA VAL A 325 -22.78 13.22 -12.79
C VAL A 325 -21.81 13.09 -13.96
N ASN A 326 -21.55 14.18 -14.65
CA ASN A 326 -20.37 14.33 -15.47
C ASN A 326 -19.27 15.02 -14.65
N ILE A 327 -18.27 14.27 -14.20
CA ILE A 327 -17.20 14.82 -13.34
C ILE A 327 -16.34 15.88 -14.03
N ALA A 328 -16.35 15.98 -15.36
CA ALA A 328 -15.71 17.06 -16.10
C ALA A 328 -16.51 18.40 -16.02
N SER A 329 -17.73 18.38 -15.50
CA SER A 329 -18.56 19.55 -15.26
C SER A 329 -18.46 19.95 -13.79
N GLU A 330 -17.87 21.11 -13.50
CA GLU A 330 -17.77 21.62 -12.12
C GLU A 330 -19.15 21.80 -11.49
N SER A 331 -20.13 22.32 -12.24
CA SER A 331 -21.49 22.50 -11.73
C SER A 331 -22.16 21.18 -11.32
N ASP A 332 -21.94 20.10 -12.10
CA ASP A 332 -22.50 18.80 -11.77
C ASP A 332 -21.85 18.22 -10.51
N VAL A 333 -20.53 18.40 -10.36
CA VAL A 333 -19.81 17.97 -9.16
C VAL A 333 -20.32 18.75 -7.94
N VAL A 334 -20.46 20.07 -8.01
CA VAL A 334 -21.00 20.89 -6.92
C VAL A 334 -22.43 20.44 -6.55
N ALA A 335 -23.27 20.13 -7.52
CA ALA A 335 -24.62 19.63 -7.30
C ALA A 335 -24.61 18.26 -6.59
N LEU A 336 -23.72 17.33 -6.99
CA LEU A 336 -23.52 16.03 -6.33
C LEU A 336 -23.17 16.23 -4.85
N PHE A 337 -22.19 17.06 -4.53
CA PHE A 337 -21.78 17.30 -3.13
C PHE A 337 -22.87 18.03 -2.33
N GLY A 338 -23.65 18.92 -2.97
CA GLY A 338 -24.86 19.51 -2.40
C GLY A 338 -25.89 18.45 -2.02
N ALA A 339 -26.14 17.48 -2.89
CA ALA A 339 -27.06 16.37 -2.63
C ALA A 339 -26.57 15.45 -1.50
N ILE A 340 -25.25 15.17 -1.43
CA ILE A 340 -24.63 14.39 -0.35
C ILE A 340 -24.82 15.12 0.99
N ARG A 341 -24.53 16.42 1.02
CA ARG A 341 -24.70 17.25 2.22
C ARG A 341 -26.15 17.28 2.68
N ALA A 342 -27.11 17.47 1.77
CA ALA A 342 -28.52 17.51 2.08
C ALA A 342 -29.06 16.19 2.64
N ARG A 343 -28.57 15.04 2.11
CA ARG A 343 -29.07 13.72 2.52
C ARG A 343 -28.36 13.14 3.73
N PHE A 344 -27.04 13.33 3.86
CA PHE A 344 -26.22 12.64 4.86
C PHE A 344 -25.51 13.58 5.83
N GLY A 345 -25.39 14.88 5.51
CA GLY A 345 -24.73 15.88 6.33
C GLY A 345 -23.19 15.76 6.39
N ARG A 346 -22.62 14.67 5.85
CA ARG A 346 -21.19 14.34 5.95
C ARG A 346 -20.69 13.54 4.76
N LEU A 347 -19.38 13.51 4.61
CA LEU A 347 -18.65 12.58 3.76
C LEU A 347 -17.40 12.12 4.52
N ASP A 348 -17.13 10.81 4.54
CA ASP A 348 -15.98 10.23 5.25
C ASP A 348 -14.90 9.71 4.30
N LEU A 349 -15.30 9.32 3.09
CA LEU A 349 -14.41 8.73 2.09
C LEU A 349 -14.83 9.14 0.68
N LEU A 350 -13.85 9.61 -0.09
CA LEU A 350 -13.96 9.79 -1.53
C LEU A 350 -13.07 8.77 -2.25
N ILE A 351 -13.63 8.04 -3.20
CA ILE A 351 -12.92 7.22 -4.18
C ILE A 351 -13.05 7.89 -5.55
N ASN A 352 -12.01 8.59 -5.98
CA ASN A 352 -11.89 9.13 -7.34
C ASN A 352 -11.49 8.02 -8.30
N ASN A 353 -12.48 7.24 -8.75
CA ASN A 353 -12.26 6.12 -9.66
C ASN A 353 -12.66 6.45 -11.10
N ALA A 354 -13.61 7.34 -11.35
CA ALA A 354 -14.04 7.69 -12.70
C ALA A 354 -12.86 8.15 -13.57
N GLY A 355 -12.82 7.65 -14.79
CA GLY A 355 -11.78 7.99 -15.75
C GLY A 355 -12.08 7.41 -17.12
N ILE A 356 -11.48 7.98 -18.13
CA ILE A 356 -11.54 7.51 -19.52
C ILE A 356 -10.16 7.14 -20.02
N ALA A 357 -10.11 6.18 -20.92
CA ALA A 357 -8.91 5.83 -21.68
C ALA A 357 -8.79 6.72 -22.92
N ASP A 358 -7.57 6.93 -23.39
CA ASP A 358 -7.31 7.53 -24.70
C ASP A 358 -7.39 6.51 -25.85
N GLY A 359 -7.37 6.98 -27.08
CA GLY A 359 -7.68 6.22 -28.29
C GLY A 359 -6.58 5.31 -28.82
N PHE A 360 -5.41 5.15 -28.19
CA PHE A 360 -4.22 4.50 -28.74
C PHE A 360 -3.74 5.13 -30.05
N VAL A 361 -3.78 6.47 -30.13
CA VAL A 361 -3.42 7.24 -31.31
C VAL A 361 -1.96 7.68 -31.22
N PRO A 362 -1.13 7.50 -32.27
CA PRO A 362 0.24 8.02 -32.31
C PRO A 362 0.30 9.53 -32.06
N ALA A 363 1.39 10.02 -31.49
CA ALA A 363 1.52 11.43 -31.07
C ALA A 363 1.31 12.43 -32.25
N LEU A 364 1.77 12.06 -33.46
CA LEU A 364 1.64 12.91 -34.65
C LEU A 364 0.20 13.01 -35.17
N GLU A 365 -0.67 12.10 -34.77
CA GLU A 365 -2.06 12.01 -35.19
C GLU A 365 -3.04 12.38 -34.08
N GLN A 366 -2.53 12.60 -32.85
CA GLN A 366 -3.38 12.86 -31.70
C GLN A 366 -3.94 14.28 -31.73
N ASP A 367 -5.26 14.40 -31.67
CA ASP A 367 -5.92 15.69 -31.53
C ASP A 367 -5.73 16.22 -30.08
N VAL A 368 -5.38 17.50 -29.97
CA VAL A 368 -5.26 18.21 -28.69
C VAL A 368 -6.60 18.24 -27.94
N ALA A 369 -7.74 18.30 -28.64
CA ALA A 369 -9.07 18.25 -28.03
C ALA A 369 -9.33 16.90 -27.30
N ASP A 370 -8.85 15.78 -27.86
CA ASP A 370 -8.96 14.47 -27.25
C ASP A 370 -8.07 14.37 -25.99
N LEU A 371 -6.86 14.95 -26.06
CA LEU A 371 -5.99 15.07 -24.91
C LEU A 371 -6.64 15.90 -23.79
N GLN A 372 -7.18 17.07 -24.14
CA GLN A 372 -7.89 17.95 -23.21
C GLN A 372 -9.07 17.23 -22.55
N ARG A 373 -9.91 16.54 -23.33
CA ARG A 373 -11.05 15.76 -22.81
C ARG A 373 -10.60 14.70 -21.80
N THR A 374 -9.48 14.02 -22.08
CA THR A 374 -8.92 13.03 -21.16
C THR A 374 -8.45 13.67 -19.86
N LEU A 375 -7.78 14.83 -19.93
CA LEU A 375 -7.36 15.59 -18.76
C LEU A 375 -8.55 16.15 -17.98
N ASP A 376 -9.57 16.66 -18.64
CA ASP A 376 -10.78 17.20 -18.01
C ASP A 376 -11.49 16.16 -17.15
N VAL A 377 -11.61 14.93 -17.66
CA VAL A 377 -12.21 13.84 -16.89
C VAL A 377 -11.25 13.30 -15.83
N ASN A 378 -10.05 12.88 -16.22
CA ASN A 378 -9.18 12.09 -15.35
C ASN A 378 -8.47 12.93 -14.27
N PHE A 379 -8.22 14.21 -14.54
CA PHE A 379 -7.49 15.09 -13.63
C PHE A 379 -8.38 16.21 -13.08
N VAL A 380 -8.96 17.06 -13.93
CA VAL A 380 -9.75 18.22 -13.46
C VAL A 380 -10.97 17.73 -12.68
N GLY A 381 -11.67 16.71 -13.16
CA GLY A 381 -12.81 16.10 -12.46
C GLY A 381 -12.42 15.52 -11.10
N ALA A 382 -11.32 14.76 -11.03
CA ALA A 382 -10.81 14.21 -9.77
C ALA A 382 -10.38 15.31 -8.80
N PHE A 383 -9.72 16.39 -9.28
CA PHE A 383 -9.37 17.56 -8.48
C PHE A 383 -10.62 18.24 -7.92
N THR A 384 -11.63 18.49 -8.77
CA THR A 384 -12.87 19.13 -8.35
C THR A 384 -13.60 18.31 -7.29
N CYS A 385 -13.70 16.99 -7.48
CA CYS A 385 -14.26 16.09 -6.47
C CYS A 385 -13.45 16.11 -5.16
N ALA A 386 -12.11 16.10 -5.23
CA ALA A 386 -11.25 16.16 -4.05
C ALA A 386 -11.43 17.50 -3.29
N ARG A 387 -11.53 18.62 -4.01
CA ARG A 387 -11.78 19.95 -3.43
C ARG A 387 -13.11 20.01 -2.69
N GLU A 388 -14.19 19.55 -3.30
CA GLU A 388 -15.51 19.54 -2.66
C GLU A 388 -15.58 18.54 -1.48
N ALA A 389 -14.92 17.40 -1.60
CA ALA A 389 -14.77 16.46 -0.50
C ALA A 389 -14.01 17.07 0.68
N ALA A 390 -12.88 17.74 0.43
CA ALA A 390 -12.11 18.40 1.46
C ALA A 390 -12.94 19.48 2.21
N ARG A 391 -13.77 20.25 1.48
CA ARG A 391 -14.71 21.20 2.10
C ARG A 391 -15.71 20.52 3.02
N LEU A 392 -16.21 19.34 2.65
CA LEU A 392 -17.19 18.61 3.45
C LEU A 392 -16.57 17.84 4.62
N MET A 393 -15.27 17.52 4.53
CA MET A 393 -14.47 16.80 5.53
C MET A 393 -13.69 17.74 6.46
N SER A 394 -13.74 19.07 6.26
CA SER A 394 -12.83 20.02 6.91
C SER A 394 -12.85 19.99 8.44
N GLU A 395 -13.97 19.62 9.06
CA GLU A 395 -14.13 19.56 10.52
C GLU A 395 -13.98 18.13 11.08
N THR A 396 -14.19 17.12 10.24
CA THR A 396 -14.27 15.71 10.68
C THR A 396 -13.05 14.89 10.31
N GLY A 397 -12.21 15.40 9.42
CA GLY A 397 -11.21 14.59 8.72
C GLY A 397 -11.87 13.62 7.75
N GLY A 398 -11.07 12.80 7.09
CA GLY A 398 -11.55 11.81 6.12
C GLY A 398 -10.44 11.18 5.29
N VAL A 399 -10.83 10.48 4.23
CA VAL A 399 -9.88 9.84 3.32
C VAL A 399 -10.26 10.13 1.87
N ILE A 400 -9.26 10.44 1.04
CA ILE A 400 -9.41 10.58 -0.41
C ILE A 400 -8.49 9.57 -1.08
N ILE A 401 -9.04 8.63 -1.85
CA ILE A 401 -8.28 7.65 -2.62
C ILE A 401 -8.46 7.97 -4.10
N ASN A 402 -7.36 8.27 -4.78
CA ASN A 402 -7.33 8.55 -6.20
C ASN A 402 -6.88 7.30 -6.97
N LEU A 403 -7.61 6.89 -8.00
CA LEU A 403 -7.21 5.78 -8.88
C LEU A 403 -6.15 6.24 -9.88
N GLY A 404 -4.90 5.82 -9.61
CA GLY A 404 -3.79 5.89 -10.53
C GLY A 404 -3.84 4.77 -11.58
N SER A 405 -2.68 4.28 -11.97
CA SER A 405 -2.47 3.18 -12.93
C SER A 405 -1.00 2.76 -12.87
N ILE A 406 -0.64 1.62 -13.45
CA ILE A 406 0.75 1.32 -13.79
C ILE A 406 1.37 2.42 -14.68
N ASN A 407 0.54 3.13 -15.47
CA ASN A 407 0.95 4.28 -16.28
C ASN A 407 1.31 5.53 -15.43
N THR A 408 1.02 5.53 -14.15
CA THR A 408 1.50 6.57 -13.23
C THR A 408 3.03 6.63 -13.18
N PHE A 409 3.69 5.48 -13.30
CA PHE A 409 5.14 5.34 -13.19
C PHE A 409 5.80 4.92 -14.51
N LEU A 410 5.20 3.98 -15.25
CA LEU A 410 5.76 3.46 -16.50
C LEU A 410 5.06 4.09 -17.70
N PRO A 411 5.80 4.69 -18.64
CA PRO A 411 5.20 5.19 -19.89
C PRO A 411 4.67 4.02 -20.73
N PHE A 412 3.61 4.28 -21.47
CA PHE A 412 2.98 3.32 -22.35
C PHE A 412 2.62 4.00 -23.67
N ALA A 413 3.33 3.70 -24.76
CA ALA A 413 3.03 4.24 -26.08
C ALA A 413 1.97 3.38 -26.77
N PRO A 414 0.99 3.98 -27.46
CA PRO A 414 0.70 5.41 -27.58
C PRO A 414 -0.43 5.89 -26.64
N ARG A 415 -0.18 5.88 -25.33
CA ARG A 415 -1.14 6.25 -24.28
C ARG A 415 -0.79 7.60 -23.64
N HIS A 416 -0.60 8.65 -24.46
CA HIS A 416 -0.01 9.91 -24.03
C HIS A 416 -0.89 10.68 -23.03
N ALA A 417 -2.16 10.90 -23.38
CA ALA A 417 -3.10 11.64 -22.53
C ALA A 417 -3.42 10.89 -21.26
N TYR A 418 -3.67 9.59 -21.37
CA TYR A 418 -3.96 8.74 -20.22
C TYR A 418 -2.77 8.66 -19.26
N GLY A 419 -1.58 8.35 -19.76
CA GLY A 419 -0.36 8.29 -18.96
C GLY A 419 -0.07 9.60 -18.25
N ALA A 420 -0.13 10.74 -18.96
CA ALA A 420 0.04 12.05 -18.38
C ALA A 420 -0.98 12.34 -17.26
N SER A 421 -2.26 12.02 -17.50
CA SER A 421 -3.32 12.24 -16.50
C SER A 421 -3.10 11.40 -15.24
N LYS A 422 -2.66 10.15 -15.38
CA LYS A 422 -2.44 9.25 -14.22
C LYS A 422 -1.17 9.61 -13.43
N SER A 423 -0.12 10.10 -14.09
CA SER A 423 1.03 10.68 -13.41
C SER A 423 0.66 11.97 -12.65
N ALA A 424 -0.15 12.83 -13.27
CA ALA A 424 -0.66 14.04 -12.61
C ALA A 424 -1.49 13.73 -11.36
N ILE A 425 -2.28 12.66 -11.37
CA ILE A 425 -3.08 12.18 -10.22
C ILE A 425 -2.18 11.81 -9.02
N ASP A 426 -1.05 11.15 -9.24
CA ASP A 426 -0.14 10.80 -8.14
C ASP A 426 0.47 12.07 -7.51
N ILE A 427 0.92 13.00 -8.34
CA ILE A 427 1.44 14.28 -7.84
C ILE A 427 0.33 15.09 -7.12
N LEU A 428 -0.88 15.14 -7.67
CA LEU A 428 -2.02 15.74 -6.98
C LEU A 428 -2.25 15.10 -5.60
N THR A 429 -2.23 13.78 -5.52
CA THR A 429 -2.40 13.04 -4.27
C THR A 429 -1.37 13.46 -3.22
N ARG A 430 -0.11 13.62 -3.62
CA ARG A 430 0.97 14.08 -2.72
C ARG A 430 0.79 15.54 -2.31
N CYS A 431 0.37 16.42 -3.23
CA CYS A 431 0.06 17.81 -2.90
C CYS A 431 -1.07 17.90 -1.87
N LEU A 432 -2.16 17.16 -2.11
CA LEU A 432 -3.28 17.08 -1.18
C LEU A 432 -2.88 16.46 0.18
N ALA A 433 -2.00 15.47 0.19
CA ALA A 433 -1.47 14.88 1.43
C ALA A 433 -0.73 15.90 2.29
N ALA A 434 0.07 16.76 1.66
CA ALA A 434 0.80 17.81 2.35
C ALA A 434 -0.13 18.92 2.84
N GLU A 435 -1.08 19.36 2.00
CA GLU A 435 -1.99 20.47 2.29
C GLU A 435 -3.08 20.08 3.30
N LEU A 436 -3.71 18.93 3.12
CA LEU A 436 -4.88 18.50 3.89
C LEU A 436 -4.52 17.62 5.10
N GLY A 437 -3.30 17.09 5.17
CA GLY A 437 -2.84 16.28 6.30
C GLY A 437 -3.06 16.96 7.66
N PRO A 438 -2.72 18.27 7.81
CA PRO A 438 -2.95 19.02 9.05
C PRO A 438 -4.43 19.10 9.48
N THR A 439 -5.38 18.92 8.57
CA THR A 439 -6.82 18.90 8.87
C THR A 439 -7.36 17.49 9.15
N GLY A 440 -6.48 16.48 9.22
CA GLY A 440 -6.87 15.09 9.45
C GLY A 440 -7.44 14.38 8.20
N ILE A 441 -7.28 14.95 7.00
CA ILE A 441 -7.66 14.31 5.75
C ILE A 441 -6.43 13.62 5.17
N ARG A 442 -6.49 12.28 5.04
CA ARG A 442 -5.45 11.48 4.39
C ARG A 442 -5.75 11.28 2.91
N THR A 443 -4.71 11.18 2.13
CA THR A 443 -4.83 10.87 0.70
C THR A 443 -3.93 9.71 0.32
N ALA A 444 -4.32 8.94 -0.70
CA ALA A 444 -3.49 7.87 -1.25
C ALA A 444 -3.78 7.67 -2.74
N THR A 445 -2.79 7.22 -3.49
CA THR A 445 -2.96 6.72 -4.85
C THR A 445 -3.07 5.20 -4.83
N LEU A 446 -4.14 4.67 -5.41
CA LEU A 446 -4.32 3.25 -5.67
C LEU A 446 -4.10 3.01 -7.17
N ALA A 447 -3.06 2.26 -7.53
CA ALA A 447 -2.59 2.11 -8.89
C ALA A 447 -2.76 0.67 -9.41
N PRO A 448 -3.89 0.37 -10.07
CA PRO A 448 -4.12 -0.94 -10.66
C PRO A 448 -3.22 -1.20 -11.88
N GLY A 449 -2.87 -2.47 -12.08
CA GLY A 449 -2.36 -2.99 -13.34
C GLY A 449 -3.47 -3.34 -14.31
N TYR A 450 -3.29 -4.43 -15.05
CA TYR A 450 -4.35 -4.97 -15.89
C TYR A 450 -5.36 -5.74 -15.03
N ILE A 451 -6.56 -5.19 -14.93
CA ILE A 451 -7.67 -5.74 -14.14
C ILE A 451 -8.77 -6.23 -15.10
N ARG A 452 -9.28 -7.43 -14.86
CA ARG A 452 -10.36 -8.06 -15.64
C ARG A 452 -11.66 -7.28 -15.46
N THR A 453 -11.89 -6.31 -16.32
CA THR A 453 -13.09 -5.44 -16.33
C THR A 453 -13.76 -5.49 -17.68
N PRO A 454 -15.06 -5.11 -17.79
CA PRO A 454 -15.73 -4.98 -19.10
C PRO A 454 -14.96 -4.09 -20.08
N GLY A 455 -14.33 -3.02 -19.60
CA GLY A 455 -13.52 -2.13 -20.45
C GLY A 455 -12.28 -2.83 -21.02
N VAL A 456 -11.58 -3.67 -20.24
CA VAL A 456 -10.42 -4.46 -20.71
C VAL A 456 -10.89 -5.55 -21.68
N ALA A 457 -12.01 -6.20 -21.41
CA ALA A 457 -12.61 -7.19 -22.32
C ALA A 457 -12.99 -6.56 -23.68
N ALA A 458 -13.54 -5.36 -23.67
CA ALA A 458 -13.85 -4.63 -24.91
C ALA A 458 -12.60 -4.27 -25.72
N LEU A 459 -11.48 -3.93 -25.06
CA LEU A 459 -10.20 -3.68 -25.74
C LEU A 459 -9.62 -4.94 -26.37
N GLU A 460 -9.72 -6.10 -25.71
CA GLU A 460 -9.33 -7.40 -26.25
C GLU A 460 -10.19 -7.74 -27.48
N ALA A 461 -11.51 -7.66 -27.36
CA ALA A 461 -12.43 -7.93 -28.45
C ALA A 461 -12.21 -7.01 -29.69
N ALA A 462 -11.77 -5.77 -29.43
CA ALA A 462 -11.39 -4.82 -30.48
C ALA A 462 -9.98 -5.04 -31.06
N GLY A 463 -9.24 -6.06 -30.59
CA GLY A 463 -7.87 -6.35 -31.01
C GLY A 463 -6.85 -5.28 -30.62
N LYS A 464 -7.17 -4.41 -29.66
CA LYS A 464 -6.30 -3.32 -29.20
C LYS A 464 -5.28 -3.74 -28.15
N ILE A 465 -5.50 -4.88 -27.51
CA ILE A 465 -4.58 -5.48 -26.52
C ILE A 465 -4.52 -7.00 -26.71
N ASP A 466 -3.36 -7.57 -26.42
CA ASP A 466 -3.12 -9.02 -26.37
C ASP A 466 -3.07 -9.46 -24.89
N ILE A 467 -4.14 -10.08 -24.42
CA ILE A 467 -4.23 -10.57 -23.02
C ILE A 467 -3.18 -11.65 -22.74
N ALA A 468 -2.87 -12.50 -23.72
CA ALA A 468 -1.85 -13.53 -23.54
C ALA A 468 -0.45 -12.89 -23.34
N ALA A 469 -0.11 -11.87 -24.12
CA ALA A 469 1.13 -11.13 -23.96
C ALA A 469 1.17 -10.37 -22.62
N ILE A 470 0.05 -9.76 -22.21
CA ILE A 470 -0.08 -9.10 -20.90
C ILE A 470 0.16 -10.09 -19.77
N ARG A 471 -0.44 -11.26 -19.82
CA ARG A 471 -0.25 -12.32 -18.81
C ARG A 471 1.20 -12.78 -18.74
N ARG A 472 1.83 -13.01 -19.90
CA ARG A 472 3.25 -13.39 -19.96
C ARG A 472 4.18 -12.30 -19.41
N ARG A 473 3.83 -11.01 -19.61
CA ARG A 473 4.58 -9.85 -19.08
C ARG A 473 4.35 -9.63 -17.58
N THR A 474 3.23 -10.11 -17.03
CA THR A 474 2.88 -9.97 -15.62
C THR A 474 3.55 -11.08 -14.81
N PRO A 475 4.37 -10.79 -13.79
CA PRO A 475 4.98 -11.82 -12.94
C PRO A 475 3.98 -12.80 -12.32
N ALA A 476 2.81 -12.31 -11.86
CA ALA A 476 1.75 -13.16 -11.35
C ALA A 476 1.10 -14.09 -12.40
N GLY A 477 1.33 -13.86 -13.70
CA GLY A 477 0.84 -14.70 -14.80
C GLY A 477 -0.66 -14.58 -15.10
N GLU A 478 -1.36 -13.68 -14.45
CA GLU A 478 -2.81 -13.46 -14.60
C GLU A 478 -3.16 -11.98 -14.58
N LEU A 479 -4.40 -11.65 -14.94
CA LEU A 479 -4.95 -10.32 -14.68
C LEU A 479 -5.49 -10.26 -13.25
N GLY A 480 -5.43 -9.07 -12.65
CA GLY A 480 -6.12 -8.82 -11.39
C GLY A 480 -7.64 -8.83 -11.56
N ARG A 481 -8.33 -8.94 -10.46
CA ARG A 481 -9.79 -8.84 -10.38
C ARG A 481 -10.19 -7.50 -9.78
N PRO A 482 -11.37 -6.95 -10.10
CA PRO A 482 -11.89 -5.76 -9.45
C PRO A 482 -11.85 -5.83 -7.91
N GLU A 483 -12.09 -7.03 -7.35
CA GLU A 483 -12.08 -7.29 -5.91
C GLU A 483 -10.67 -7.12 -5.29
N ASP A 484 -9.59 -7.36 -6.03
CA ASP A 484 -8.23 -7.12 -5.56
C ASP A 484 -7.97 -5.62 -5.32
N VAL A 485 -8.51 -4.80 -6.23
CA VAL A 485 -8.42 -3.34 -6.10
C VAL A 485 -9.34 -2.85 -4.98
N ALA A 486 -10.53 -3.44 -4.84
CA ALA A 486 -11.47 -3.12 -3.78
C ALA A 486 -10.89 -3.46 -2.39
N ALA A 487 -10.24 -4.61 -2.23
CA ALA A 487 -9.59 -4.99 -0.97
C ALA A 487 -8.48 -3.98 -0.57
N ALA A 488 -7.69 -3.53 -1.53
CA ALA A 488 -6.67 -2.51 -1.30
C ALA A 488 -7.30 -1.14 -0.95
N ALA A 489 -8.42 -0.76 -1.59
CA ALA A 489 -9.15 0.45 -1.26
C ALA A 489 -9.72 0.41 0.17
N VAL A 490 -10.28 -0.73 0.57
CA VAL A 490 -10.79 -0.96 1.94
C VAL A 490 -9.66 -0.81 2.96
N PHE A 491 -8.50 -1.40 2.71
CA PHE A 491 -7.33 -1.23 3.58
C PHE A 491 -6.89 0.23 3.68
N LEU A 492 -6.68 0.91 2.55
CA LEU A 492 -6.23 2.32 2.55
C LEU A 492 -7.23 3.26 3.25
N ALA A 493 -8.52 2.94 3.21
CA ALA A 493 -9.58 3.70 3.88
C ALA A 493 -9.78 3.34 5.36
N SER A 494 -9.08 2.34 5.88
CA SER A 494 -9.23 1.87 7.25
C SER A 494 -8.35 2.62 8.25
N GLU A 495 -8.60 2.43 9.54
CA GLU A 495 -7.73 2.90 10.63
C GLU A 495 -6.36 2.21 10.62
N ASP A 496 -6.27 1.00 10.07
CA ASP A 496 -5.01 0.29 9.87
C ASP A 496 -4.05 1.02 8.92
N ALA A 497 -4.57 1.94 8.10
CA ALA A 497 -3.80 2.80 7.20
C ALA A 497 -3.64 4.24 7.74
N SER A 498 -3.89 4.48 9.04
CA SER A 498 -3.93 5.84 9.64
C SER A 498 -2.63 6.64 9.49
N TYR A 499 -1.49 5.99 9.25
CA TYR A 499 -0.21 6.65 8.99
C TYR A 499 0.23 6.62 7.51
N ILE A 500 -0.63 6.11 6.62
CA ILE A 500 -0.43 6.15 5.18
C ILE A 500 -1.04 7.45 4.65
N ASN A 501 -0.19 8.35 4.12
CA ASN A 501 -0.63 9.62 3.56
C ASN A 501 0.26 10.03 2.37
N GLY A 502 -0.34 10.29 1.20
CA GLY A 502 0.36 10.63 -0.03
C GLY A 502 1.13 9.48 -0.68
N SER A 503 0.93 8.25 -0.22
CA SER A 503 1.60 7.06 -0.74
C SER A 503 0.86 6.49 -1.94
N ILE A 504 1.61 5.74 -2.78
CA ILE A 504 1.06 4.95 -3.89
C ILE A 504 1.13 3.46 -3.55
N LEU A 505 0.03 2.74 -3.79
CA LEU A 505 -0.04 1.29 -3.68
C LEU A 505 -0.35 0.69 -5.05
N TYR A 506 0.62 -0.07 -5.60
CA TYR A 506 0.43 -0.81 -6.85
C TYR A 506 -0.26 -2.14 -6.60
N VAL A 507 -1.36 -2.38 -7.34
CA VAL A 507 -2.14 -3.63 -7.37
C VAL A 507 -2.05 -4.18 -8.78
N ASP A 508 -0.88 -4.71 -9.15
CA ASP A 508 -0.48 -4.90 -10.54
C ASP A 508 0.15 -6.26 -10.87
N GLY A 509 0.13 -7.20 -9.93
CA GLY A 509 0.72 -8.51 -10.12
C GLY A 509 2.23 -8.49 -10.37
N GLY A 510 2.91 -7.41 -9.98
CA GLY A 510 4.36 -7.21 -10.16
C GLY A 510 4.74 -6.56 -11.50
N TRP A 511 3.78 -6.08 -12.29
CA TRP A 511 4.04 -5.44 -13.58
C TRP A 511 5.09 -4.34 -13.51
N THR A 512 4.97 -3.42 -12.57
CA THR A 512 5.90 -2.28 -12.41
C THR A 512 7.28 -2.69 -11.89
N SER A 513 7.44 -3.90 -11.41
CA SER A 513 8.70 -4.43 -10.88
C SER A 513 9.51 -5.19 -11.93
N PHE A 514 8.89 -5.64 -13.02
CA PHE A 514 9.55 -6.42 -14.05
C PHE A 514 10.22 -5.54 -15.11
N GLY A 515 11.54 -5.54 -15.13
CA GLY A 515 12.36 -4.72 -16.04
C GLY A 515 13.12 -5.50 -17.11
N ALA A 516 12.95 -6.82 -17.20
CA ALA A 516 13.67 -7.63 -18.19
C ALA A 516 13.00 -7.63 -19.58
N ALA A 517 13.81 -7.96 -20.61
CA ALA A 517 13.33 -8.15 -21.98
C ALA A 517 12.80 -9.56 -22.13
N GLY A 518 11.67 -9.91 -22.15
CA GLY A 518 11.11 -11.26 -22.29
C GLY A 518 9.89 -11.49 -21.39
N GLU A 519 9.58 -12.73 -21.17
CA GLU A 519 8.40 -13.14 -20.43
C GLU A 519 8.68 -13.26 -18.93
N ALA A 520 7.83 -12.67 -18.11
CA ALA A 520 7.88 -12.75 -16.66
C ALA A 520 7.23 -14.03 -16.14
N SER A 521 6.29 -14.60 -16.89
CA SER A 521 5.57 -15.82 -16.52
C SER A 521 5.38 -16.75 -17.71
N ARG A 522 5.14 -18.05 -17.43
CA ARG A 522 4.78 -19.08 -18.43
C ARG A 522 3.26 -19.26 -18.54
N ALA A 523 2.50 -18.21 -18.35
CA ALA A 523 1.05 -18.27 -18.37
C ALA A 523 0.52 -18.76 -19.72
N GLN A 524 -0.36 -19.76 -19.69
CA GLN A 524 -1.05 -20.22 -20.90
C GLN A 524 -2.12 -19.23 -21.36
N PRO A 525 -2.48 -19.19 -22.66
CA PRO A 525 -3.52 -18.31 -23.15
C PRO A 525 -4.88 -18.73 -22.58
N GLU A 526 -5.52 -17.80 -21.88
CA GLU A 526 -6.93 -17.83 -21.50
C GLU A 526 -7.54 -16.48 -21.90
N SER A 527 -8.58 -16.51 -22.73
CA SER A 527 -9.39 -15.36 -23.07
C SER A 527 -10.54 -15.17 -22.08
N PHE A 528 -11.22 -14.02 -22.13
CA PHE A 528 -12.47 -13.83 -21.38
C PHE A 528 -13.52 -14.87 -21.81
N SER A 529 -14.24 -15.43 -20.86
CA SER A 529 -15.38 -16.29 -21.15
C SER A 529 -16.54 -15.45 -21.71
N GLN A 530 -17.46 -16.10 -22.45
CA GLN A 530 -18.63 -15.40 -23.00
C GLN A 530 -19.53 -14.77 -21.92
N SER A 531 -19.55 -15.34 -20.71
CA SER A 531 -20.28 -14.77 -19.58
C SER A 531 -19.65 -13.49 -19.01
N GLU A 532 -18.32 -13.33 -19.13
CA GLU A 532 -17.59 -12.13 -18.70
C GLU A 532 -17.69 -10.98 -19.72
N LEU A 533 -18.07 -11.28 -20.96
CA LEU A 533 -18.30 -10.28 -22.02
C LEU A 533 -19.73 -9.71 -21.98
N ALA A 534 -20.66 -10.38 -21.29
CA ALA A 534 -22.11 -10.04 -21.26
C ALA A 534 -22.52 -9.16 -20.08
N THR A 535 -21.63 -8.86 -19.16
CA THR A 535 -21.82 -7.94 -18.01
C THR A 535 -21.07 -6.64 -18.19
#